data_ad80bd442141d60f7d9675afcaedfe4e
#
_entry.id   ad80bd442141d60f7d9675afcaedfe4e
#
_cell.length_a   1.000
_cell.length_b   1.000
_cell.length_c   1.000
_cell.angle_alpha   90.00
_cell.angle_beta   90.00
_cell.angle_gamma   90.00
#
_symmetry.space_group_name_H-M   'P 1'
#
loop_
_entity.id
_entity.type
_entity.pdbx_description
1 polymer ?
#
loop_
_entity_poly.entity_id
_entity_poly.type
_entity_poly.pdbx_seq_one_letter_code
_entity_poly.pdbx_strand_id
1 'polypeptide(L)'
;VEAGRAFYEEKYDEATLEWRVTGLLHDMDYEKHQTMDEHPYVGVEVLRELGYPEDVCEAILGHGNHTGVERTSLMAKTLFAVDELAGFITAVGYVRPTGLEGMTPKSVTKKLKDKAFAAAVSRDDIRNGAEDLGIELPQHIANVIAGMQADATRLGFSSS
;
A
#
# COMPACT_ATOMS: atom_id res chain seq x y z
N VAL A 1 3.10 2.90 2.24
CA VAL A 1 2.49 2.80 0.91
C VAL A 1 3.36 3.46 -0.15
N GLU A 2 3.72 4.74 -0.01
CA GLU A 2 4.49 5.52 -0.99
C GLU A 2 5.75 4.83 -1.53
N ALA A 3 6.62 4.33 -0.66
CA ALA A 3 7.86 3.69 -1.09
C ALA A 3 7.62 2.37 -1.85
N GLY A 4 6.62 1.59 -1.44
CA GLY A 4 6.23 0.36 -2.15
C GLY A 4 5.61 0.67 -3.52
N ARG A 5 4.78 1.71 -3.60
CA ARG A 5 4.21 2.22 -4.84
C ARG A 5 5.30 2.68 -5.83
N ALA A 6 6.30 3.42 -5.34
CA ALA A 6 7.39 3.94 -6.17
C ALA A 6 8.15 2.83 -6.93
N PHE A 7 8.30 1.65 -6.34
CA PHE A 7 8.85 0.50 -7.03
C PHE A 7 8.02 0.11 -8.26
N TYR A 8 6.68 0.08 -8.12
CA TYR A 8 5.79 -0.30 -9.21
C TYR A 8 5.66 0.80 -10.27
N GLU A 9 5.72 2.07 -9.88
CA GLU A 9 5.80 3.22 -10.79
C GLU A 9 6.97 3.08 -11.76
N GLU A 10 8.17 2.78 -11.24
CA GLU A 10 9.36 2.54 -12.05
C GLU A 10 9.21 1.28 -12.93
N LYS A 11 8.72 0.18 -12.34
CA LYS A 11 8.53 -1.09 -13.04
C LYS A 11 7.58 -0.99 -14.22
N TYR A 12 6.53 -0.18 -14.11
CA TYR A 12 5.50 -0.04 -15.14
C TYR A 12 5.70 1.18 -16.06
N ASP A 13 6.77 1.96 -15.84
CA ASP A 13 7.03 3.23 -16.54
C ASP A 13 5.86 4.24 -16.39
N GLU A 14 5.27 4.28 -15.20
CA GLU A 14 4.09 5.08 -14.84
C GLU A 14 4.43 6.18 -13.82
N ALA A 15 5.66 6.75 -13.92
CA ALA A 15 6.16 7.78 -13.01
C ALA A 15 5.45 9.13 -13.21
N THR A 16 4.12 9.14 -13.02
CA THR A 16 3.28 10.32 -13.17
C THR A 16 2.94 10.96 -11.82
N LEU A 17 2.49 12.22 -11.89
CA LEU A 17 2.03 12.92 -10.68
C LEU A 17 0.81 12.24 -10.08
N GLU A 18 -0.08 11.70 -10.90
CA GLU A 18 -1.31 11.01 -10.50
C GLU A 18 -1.00 9.80 -9.62
N TRP A 19 -0.04 8.97 -9.99
CA TRP A 19 0.39 7.82 -9.17
C TRP A 19 0.90 8.24 -7.80
N ARG A 20 1.72 9.31 -7.75
CA ARG A 20 2.27 9.83 -6.49
C ARG A 20 1.18 10.39 -5.59
N VAL A 21 0.29 11.18 -6.16
CA VAL A 21 -0.82 11.79 -5.44
C VAL A 21 -1.76 10.73 -4.88
N THR A 22 -2.09 9.71 -5.68
CA THR A 22 -2.95 8.60 -5.26
C THR A 22 -2.40 7.91 -4.02
N GLY A 23 -1.14 7.51 -4.01
CA GLY A 23 -0.52 6.88 -2.85
C GLY A 23 -0.38 7.81 -1.64
N LEU A 24 -0.15 9.11 -1.86
CA LEU A 24 -0.01 10.07 -0.77
C LEU A 24 -1.35 10.40 -0.10
N LEU A 25 -2.41 10.49 -0.87
CA LEU A 25 -3.70 11.01 -0.42
C LEU A 25 -4.76 9.93 -0.12
N HIS A 26 -4.46 8.64 -0.35
CA HIS A 26 -5.47 7.58 -0.21
C HIS A 26 -6.15 7.55 1.18
N ASP A 27 -5.42 7.87 2.23
CA ASP A 27 -5.87 7.91 3.64
C ASP A 27 -5.99 9.34 4.21
N MET A 28 -6.09 10.37 3.38
CA MET A 28 -6.04 11.77 3.83
C MET A 28 -7.15 12.15 4.82
N ASP A 29 -8.27 11.44 4.78
CA ASP A 29 -9.42 11.65 5.66
C ASP A 29 -9.42 10.74 6.90
N TYR A 30 -8.62 9.65 6.91
CA TYR A 30 -8.71 8.57 7.89
C TYR A 30 -8.52 9.02 9.35
N GLU A 31 -7.70 10.02 9.62
CA GLU A 31 -7.51 10.51 10.99
C GLU A 31 -8.80 11.07 11.61
N LYS A 32 -9.71 11.61 10.79
CA LYS A 32 -10.96 12.25 11.23
C LYS A 32 -12.20 11.39 10.93
N HIS A 33 -12.13 10.57 9.90
CA HIS A 33 -13.24 9.82 9.33
C HIS A 33 -12.86 8.34 9.24
N GLN A 34 -12.96 7.60 10.37
CA GLN A 34 -12.47 6.22 10.50
C GLN A 34 -13.55 5.17 10.25
N THR A 35 -14.78 5.57 9.99
CA THR A 35 -15.88 4.64 9.74
C THR A 35 -15.94 4.25 8.26
N MET A 36 -16.41 3.04 7.96
CA MET A 36 -16.59 2.59 6.57
C MET A 36 -17.59 3.43 5.77
N ASP A 37 -18.47 4.15 6.43
CA ASP A 37 -19.44 5.04 5.79
C ASP A 37 -18.82 6.41 5.43
N GLU A 38 -17.70 6.75 6.02
CA GLU A 38 -17.01 8.03 5.81
C GLU A 38 -15.73 7.86 4.98
N HIS A 39 -14.84 6.96 5.39
CA HIS A 39 -13.58 6.69 4.69
C HIS A 39 -13.77 5.66 3.56
N PRO A 40 -13.23 5.88 2.38
CA PRO A 40 -12.48 7.06 1.89
C PRO A 40 -13.36 8.12 1.20
N TYR A 41 -14.67 8.04 1.34
CA TYR A 41 -15.63 8.87 0.59
C TYR A 41 -15.45 10.37 0.85
N VAL A 42 -15.25 10.77 2.12
CA VAL A 42 -15.07 12.19 2.47
C VAL A 42 -13.81 12.77 1.82
N GLY A 43 -12.71 12.02 1.86
CA GLY A 43 -11.47 12.42 1.20
C GLY A 43 -11.63 12.55 -0.31
N VAL A 44 -12.31 11.61 -0.94
CA VAL A 44 -12.56 11.61 -2.39
C VAL A 44 -13.48 12.77 -2.80
N GLU A 45 -14.50 13.11 -2.02
CA GLU A 45 -15.33 14.30 -2.30
C GLU A 45 -14.48 15.57 -2.31
N VAL A 46 -13.60 15.75 -1.33
CA VAL A 46 -12.67 16.89 -1.28
C VAL A 46 -11.75 16.91 -2.50
N LEU A 47 -11.22 15.76 -2.93
CA LEU A 47 -10.38 15.69 -4.12
C LEU A 47 -11.13 16.07 -5.41
N ARG A 48 -12.38 15.65 -5.56
CA ARG A 48 -13.24 16.03 -6.68
C ARG A 48 -13.54 17.54 -6.69
N GLU A 49 -13.83 18.12 -5.54
CA GLU A 49 -14.05 19.57 -5.40
C GLU A 49 -12.79 20.38 -5.76
N LEU A 50 -11.60 19.83 -5.47
CA LEU A 50 -10.31 20.43 -5.83
C LEU A 50 -9.92 20.18 -7.29
N GLY A 51 -10.69 19.42 -8.06
CA GLY A 51 -10.49 19.16 -9.48
C GLY A 51 -9.44 18.08 -9.78
N TYR A 52 -9.20 17.16 -8.85
CA TYR A 52 -8.35 16.00 -9.14
C TYR A 52 -8.97 15.09 -10.20
N PRO A 53 -8.14 14.41 -11.02
CA PRO A 53 -8.62 13.47 -12.04
C PRO A 53 -9.47 12.34 -11.45
N GLU A 54 -10.51 11.91 -12.16
CA GLU A 54 -11.43 10.89 -11.66
C GLU A 54 -10.76 9.52 -11.50
N ASP A 55 -9.76 9.19 -12.30
CA ASP A 55 -8.97 7.96 -12.17
C ASP A 55 -8.19 7.89 -10.84
N VAL A 56 -7.74 9.04 -10.31
CA VAL A 56 -7.17 9.16 -8.96
C VAL A 56 -8.25 8.88 -7.91
N CYS A 57 -9.42 9.49 -8.06
CA CYS A 57 -10.55 9.33 -7.15
C CYS A 57 -11.04 7.86 -7.12
N GLU A 58 -11.20 7.25 -8.29
CA GLU A 58 -11.58 5.84 -8.41
C GLU A 58 -10.53 4.90 -7.83
N ALA A 59 -9.24 5.18 -8.02
CA ALA A 59 -8.18 4.38 -7.43
C ALA A 59 -8.20 4.46 -5.90
N ILE A 60 -8.43 5.65 -5.35
CA ILE A 60 -8.58 5.84 -3.90
C ILE A 60 -9.84 5.13 -3.37
N LEU A 61 -10.98 5.23 -4.04
CA LEU A 61 -12.15 4.45 -3.65
C LEU A 61 -11.87 2.95 -3.69
N GLY A 62 -11.19 2.48 -4.73
CA GLY A 62 -10.88 1.06 -4.95
C GLY A 62 -9.94 0.43 -3.91
N HIS A 63 -9.23 1.23 -3.08
CA HIS A 63 -8.35 0.64 -2.07
C HIS A 63 -9.12 -0.01 -0.91
N GLY A 64 -10.37 0.40 -0.66
CA GLY A 64 -11.25 -0.20 0.33
C GLY A 64 -12.28 -1.14 -0.29
N ASN A 65 -12.26 -2.44 0.03
CA ASN A 65 -13.23 -3.41 -0.51
C ASN A 65 -14.69 -3.07 -0.17
N HIS A 66 -14.95 -2.36 0.91
CA HIS A 66 -16.30 -1.96 1.34
C HIS A 66 -16.97 -0.95 0.40
N THR A 67 -16.19 -0.23 -0.40
CA THR A 67 -16.72 0.74 -1.37
C THR A 67 -17.42 0.08 -2.55
N GLY A 68 -17.07 -1.18 -2.85
CA GLY A 68 -17.57 -1.91 -4.01
C GLY A 68 -17.08 -1.38 -5.36
N VAL A 69 -16.15 -0.42 -5.37
CA VAL A 69 -15.55 0.11 -6.59
C VAL A 69 -14.55 -0.89 -7.17
N GLU A 70 -14.75 -1.26 -8.44
CA GLU A 70 -13.89 -2.21 -9.14
C GLU A 70 -12.53 -1.58 -9.48
N ARG A 71 -11.44 -2.28 -9.18
CA ARG A 71 -10.08 -1.87 -9.52
C ARG A 71 -9.74 -2.23 -10.96
N THR A 72 -10.08 -1.36 -11.91
CA THR A 72 -9.85 -1.60 -13.34
C THR A 72 -8.48 -1.11 -13.80
N SER A 73 -8.02 0.03 -13.29
CA SER A 73 -6.72 0.61 -13.66
C SER A 73 -5.56 -0.07 -12.94
N LEU A 74 -4.38 -0.03 -13.58
CA LEU A 74 -3.14 -0.52 -12.97
C LEU A 74 -2.79 0.27 -11.69
N MET A 75 -3.07 1.56 -11.66
CA MET A 75 -2.89 2.44 -10.51
C MET A 75 -3.75 1.99 -9.31
N ALA A 76 -5.05 1.72 -9.54
CA ALA A 76 -5.95 1.23 -8.49
C ALA A 76 -5.52 -0.14 -7.94
N LYS A 77 -5.16 -1.08 -8.83
CA LYS A 77 -4.64 -2.40 -8.44
C LYS A 77 -3.35 -2.29 -7.64
N THR A 78 -2.46 -1.41 -8.05
CA THR A 78 -1.17 -1.21 -7.36
C THR A 78 -1.37 -0.58 -5.98
N LEU A 79 -2.23 0.43 -5.87
CA LEU A 79 -2.54 1.04 -4.57
C LEU A 79 -3.04 -0.02 -3.59
N PHE A 80 -4.08 -0.76 -3.96
CA PHE A 80 -4.64 -1.83 -3.13
C PHE A 80 -3.61 -2.90 -2.76
N ALA A 81 -2.80 -3.35 -3.73
CA ALA A 81 -1.82 -4.41 -3.51
C ALA A 81 -0.69 -3.99 -2.56
N VAL A 82 -0.33 -2.71 -2.57
CA VAL A 82 0.80 -2.19 -1.77
C VAL A 82 0.35 -1.80 -0.37
N ASP A 83 -0.86 -1.32 -0.18
CA ASP A 83 -1.33 -0.70 1.04
C ASP A 83 -1.16 -1.61 2.27
N GLU A 84 -1.93 -2.66 2.38
CA GLU A 84 -1.87 -3.60 3.51
C GLU A 84 -0.49 -4.28 3.65
N LEU A 85 0.15 -4.59 2.54
CA LEU A 85 1.47 -5.22 2.56
C LEU A 85 2.55 -4.26 3.08
N ALA A 86 2.51 -2.98 2.72
CA ALA A 86 3.47 -1.99 3.22
C ALA A 86 3.30 -1.79 4.74
N GLY A 87 2.07 -1.71 5.23
CA GLY A 87 1.77 -1.68 6.66
C GLY A 87 2.31 -2.91 7.39
N PHE A 88 2.10 -4.10 6.82
CA PHE A 88 2.62 -5.34 7.40
C PHE A 88 4.15 -5.41 7.41
N ILE A 89 4.82 -5.01 6.33
CA ILE A 89 6.30 -4.95 6.25
C ILE A 89 6.84 -3.95 7.26
N THR A 90 6.19 -2.81 7.45
CA THR A 90 6.54 -1.82 8.49
C THR A 90 6.49 -2.45 9.88
N ALA A 91 5.42 -3.16 10.21
CA ALA A 91 5.29 -3.87 11.48
C ALA A 91 6.39 -4.94 11.67
N VAL A 92 6.75 -5.67 10.61
CA VAL A 92 7.88 -6.61 10.64
C VAL A 92 9.20 -5.88 10.88
N GLY A 93 9.40 -4.72 10.25
CA GLY A 93 10.59 -3.89 10.45
C GLY A 93 10.76 -3.45 11.90
N TYR A 94 9.70 -3.01 12.57
CA TYR A 94 9.76 -2.55 13.95
C TYR A 94 10.16 -3.64 14.97
N VAL A 95 9.89 -4.90 14.70
CA VAL A 95 10.28 -6.01 15.61
C VAL A 95 11.63 -6.64 15.26
N ARG A 96 12.33 -6.10 14.26
CA ARG A 96 13.66 -6.55 13.84
C ARG A 96 14.74 -5.59 14.36
N PRO A 97 15.85 -6.09 14.92
CA PRO A 97 16.98 -5.22 15.32
C PRO A 97 17.55 -4.40 14.15
N THR A 98 17.48 -4.93 12.94
CA THR A 98 18.03 -4.30 11.72
C THR A 98 16.94 -3.60 10.88
N GLY A 99 15.71 -3.45 11.40
CA GLY A 99 14.63 -2.82 10.66
C GLY A 99 14.37 -3.50 9.31
N LEU A 100 14.45 -2.73 8.24
CA LEU A 100 14.29 -3.21 6.86
C LEU A 100 15.58 -3.84 6.30
N GLU A 101 16.75 -3.58 6.89
CA GLU A 101 18.03 -4.10 6.40
C GLU A 101 18.05 -5.63 6.42
N GLY A 102 18.42 -6.24 5.30
CA GLY A 102 18.45 -7.70 5.13
C GLY A 102 17.09 -8.37 5.30
N MET A 103 15.97 -7.62 5.22
CA MET A 103 14.64 -8.22 5.19
C MET A 103 14.44 -9.00 3.90
N THR A 104 13.82 -10.17 4.00
CA THR A 104 13.58 -11.06 2.85
C THR A 104 12.09 -11.43 2.77
N PRO A 105 11.59 -11.83 1.59
CA PRO A 105 10.23 -12.34 1.45
C PRO A 105 9.92 -13.50 2.40
N LYS A 106 10.91 -14.35 2.66
CA LYS A 106 10.77 -15.48 3.59
C LYS A 106 10.50 -15.02 5.02
N SER A 107 11.16 -13.95 5.48
CA SER A 107 10.91 -13.40 6.83
C SER A 107 9.51 -12.82 6.97
N VAL A 108 9.04 -12.11 5.95
CA VAL A 108 7.67 -11.56 5.91
C VAL A 108 6.63 -12.69 5.84
N THR A 109 6.81 -13.66 4.93
CA THR A 109 5.92 -14.82 4.79
C THR A 109 5.83 -15.63 6.09
N LYS A 110 6.92 -15.77 6.84
CA LYS A 110 6.91 -16.41 8.16
C LYS A 110 6.01 -15.65 9.14
N LYS A 111 6.09 -14.32 9.15
CA LYS A 111 5.25 -13.48 10.01
C LYS A 111 3.78 -13.47 9.57
N LEU A 112 3.48 -13.57 8.28
CA LEU A 112 2.10 -13.68 7.78
C LEU A 112 1.36 -14.91 8.34
N LYS A 113 2.07 -15.97 8.71
CA LYS A 113 1.49 -17.17 9.35
C LYS A 113 1.12 -16.96 10.82
N ASP A 114 1.71 -15.98 11.46
CA ASP A 114 1.42 -15.60 12.85
C ASP A 114 0.18 -14.68 12.88
N LYS A 115 -0.99 -15.25 13.19
CA LYS A 115 -2.25 -14.52 13.17
C LYS A 115 -2.34 -13.43 14.25
N ALA A 116 -1.59 -13.55 15.34
CA ALA A 116 -1.57 -12.57 16.41
C ALA A 116 -0.69 -11.36 16.08
N PHE A 117 0.31 -11.53 15.21
CA PHE A 117 1.20 -10.47 14.80
C PHE A 117 0.48 -9.54 13.82
N ALA A 118 0.46 -8.23 14.09
CA ALA A 118 -0.22 -7.21 13.28
C ALA A 118 -1.63 -7.68 12.87
N ALA A 119 -2.46 -8.05 13.87
CA ALA A 119 -3.73 -8.74 13.66
C ALA A 119 -4.76 -7.90 12.88
N ALA A 120 -4.64 -6.56 12.88
CA ALA A 120 -5.50 -5.66 12.14
C ALA A 120 -5.26 -5.68 10.62
N VAL A 121 -4.08 -6.12 10.17
CA VAL A 121 -3.72 -6.17 8.75
C VAL A 121 -4.42 -7.35 8.07
N SER A 122 -5.12 -7.11 6.97
CA SER A 122 -5.81 -8.13 6.18
C SER A 122 -4.84 -9.00 5.37
N ARG A 123 -4.70 -10.28 5.75
CA ARG A 123 -3.87 -11.24 4.99
C ARG A 123 -4.49 -11.62 3.66
N ASP A 124 -5.80 -11.55 3.58
CA ASP A 124 -6.51 -11.86 2.35
C ASP A 124 -6.33 -10.73 1.34
N ASP A 125 -6.36 -9.47 1.76
CA ASP A 125 -6.11 -8.33 0.89
C ASP A 125 -4.65 -8.31 0.39
N ILE A 126 -3.68 -8.71 1.22
CA ILE A 126 -2.30 -8.91 0.77
C ILE A 126 -2.20 -9.97 -0.35
N ARG A 127 -2.97 -11.06 -0.27
CA ARG A 127 -2.98 -12.10 -1.31
C ARG A 127 -3.72 -11.63 -2.56
N ASN A 128 -4.91 -11.09 -2.37
CA ASN A 128 -5.76 -10.59 -3.44
C ASN A 128 -5.06 -9.48 -4.24
N GLY A 129 -4.31 -8.59 -3.55
CA GLY A 129 -3.52 -7.57 -4.22
C GLY A 129 -2.43 -8.13 -5.13
N ALA A 130 -1.74 -9.18 -4.71
CA ALA A 130 -0.77 -9.87 -5.57
C ALA A 130 -1.46 -10.53 -6.78
N GLU A 131 -2.63 -11.15 -6.58
CA GLU A 131 -3.45 -11.76 -7.63
C GLU A 131 -3.97 -10.70 -8.63
N ASP A 132 -4.48 -9.57 -8.15
CA ASP A 132 -4.96 -8.45 -8.98
C ASP A 132 -3.85 -7.89 -9.90
N LEU A 133 -2.60 -7.93 -9.44
CA LEU A 133 -1.43 -7.56 -10.24
C LEU A 133 -0.89 -8.69 -11.13
N GLY A 134 -1.40 -9.91 -10.99
CA GLY A 134 -0.89 -11.08 -11.70
C GLY A 134 0.54 -11.45 -11.30
N ILE A 135 0.93 -11.21 -10.06
CA ILE A 135 2.28 -11.44 -9.53
C ILE A 135 2.22 -12.46 -8.38
N GLU A 136 3.16 -13.41 -8.37
CA GLU A 136 3.29 -14.34 -7.26
C GLU A 136 3.57 -13.59 -5.94
N LEU A 137 2.90 -13.97 -4.85
CA LEU A 137 3.00 -13.29 -3.56
C LEU A 137 4.45 -13.11 -3.05
N PRO A 138 5.36 -14.11 -3.14
CA PRO A 138 6.76 -13.89 -2.74
C PRO A 138 7.47 -12.82 -3.57
N GLN A 139 7.16 -12.71 -4.86
CA GLN A 139 7.71 -11.68 -5.73
C GLN A 139 7.14 -10.31 -5.39
N HIS A 140 5.82 -10.22 -5.14
CA HIS A 140 5.19 -8.98 -4.70
C HIS A 140 5.81 -8.47 -3.39
N ILE A 141 5.98 -9.36 -2.40
CA ILE A 141 6.66 -9.03 -1.13
C ILE A 141 8.09 -8.51 -1.40
N ALA A 142 8.84 -9.16 -2.29
CA ALA A 142 10.19 -8.71 -2.64
C ALA A 142 10.21 -7.30 -3.24
N ASN A 143 9.26 -7.01 -4.13
CA ASN A 143 9.11 -5.72 -4.79
C ASN A 143 8.83 -4.59 -3.78
N VAL A 144 7.88 -4.81 -2.87
CA VAL A 144 7.52 -3.81 -1.84
C VAL A 144 8.67 -3.62 -0.84
N ILE A 145 9.35 -4.70 -0.42
CA ILE A 145 10.57 -4.60 0.41
C ILE A 145 11.62 -3.74 -0.28
N ALA A 146 11.88 -3.97 -1.58
CA ALA A 146 12.89 -3.20 -2.33
C ALA A 146 12.56 -1.71 -2.37
N GLY A 147 11.32 -1.34 -2.66
CA GLY A 147 10.86 0.04 -2.62
C GLY A 147 11.03 0.67 -1.24
N MET A 148 10.63 -0.04 -0.18
CA MET A 148 10.75 0.47 1.19
C MET A 148 12.20 0.57 1.66
N GLN A 149 13.09 -0.34 1.23
CA GLN A 149 14.52 -0.28 1.54
C GLN A 149 15.21 0.91 0.86
N ALA A 150 14.81 1.25 -0.36
CA ALA A 150 15.33 2.42 -1.07
C ALA A 150 15.03 3.73 -0.34
N ASP A 151 13.98 3.77 0.47
CA ASP A 151 13.53 4.95 1.22
C ASP A 151 13.58 4.75 2.76
N ALA A 152 14.37 3.78 3.22
CA ALA A 152 14.38 3.34 4.61
C ALA A 152 14.63 4.48 5.61
N THR A 153 15.52 5.42 5.28
CA THR A 153 15.83 6.58 6.13
C THR A 153 14.61 7.47 6.33
N ARG A 154 13.89 7.78 5.27
CA ARG A 154 12.66 8.60 5.33
C ARG A 154 11.54 7.89 6.09
N LEU A 155 11.52 6.56 6.02
CA LEU A 155 10.58 5.71 6.75
C LEU A 155 10.96 5.50 8.24
N GLY A 156 12.06 6.09 8.72
CA GLY A 156 12.51 5.97 10.10
C GLY A 156 13.26 4.67 10.43
N PHE A 157 13.70 3.92 9.41
CA PHE A 157 14.51 2.70 9.56
C PHE A 157 15.99 2.94 9.29
N SER A 158 16.54 4.05 9.77
CA SER A 158 17.98 4.33 9.66
C SER A 158 18.78 3.30 10.46
N SER A 159 19.83 2.73 9.87
CA SER A 159 20.86 1.99 10.62
C SER A 159 21.56 2.96 11.56
N SER A 160 21.59 2.61 12.85
CA SER A 160 22.35 3.34 13.86
C SER A 160 23.83 3.14 13.64
#